data_68296a3f2998192c6e580491eda826ba
#
_entry.id   68296a3f2998192c6e580491eda826ba
#
_cell.length_a   1.000
_cell.length_b   1.000
_cell.length_c   1.000
_cell.angle_alpha   90.00
_cell.angle_beta   90.00
_cell.angle_gamma   90.00
#
_symmetry.space_group_name_H-M   'P 1'
#
loop_
_entity.id
_entity.type
_entity.pdbx_description
1 polymer ?
#
loop_
_entity_poly.entity_id
_entity_poly.type
_entity_poly.pdbx_seq_one_letter_code
_entity_poly.pdbx_strand_id
1 'polypeptide(L)'
;MSESGPAYRRAHVTELDSLPNELVEAEWKPVRGAFGIDAFGANAYVAGATGELVIQRHVERKVAHQELYVVLAGEARFTIDGEQFDAPVGTLVFCEPRADRTAHANEPGTTVLAIGAAAGKQFEVSPWETQRTPAA
;
A
#
# COMPACT_ATOMS: atom_id res chain seq x y z
N MET A 1 0.04 -28.40 -1.18
CA MET A 1 -0.81 -27.28 -1.55
C MET A 1 -2.05 -27.79 -2.25
N SER A 2 -3.18 -27.31 -1.83
CA SER A 2 -4.45 -27.76 -2.42
C SER A 2 -4.72 -27.03 -3.73
N GLU A 3 -5.14 -27.79 -4.74
CA GLU A 3 -5.58 -27.23 -6.01
C GLU A 3 -7.12 -27.22 -6.11
N SER A 4 -7.80 -27.51 -5.01
CA SER A 4 -9.25 -27.42 -4.97
C SER A 4 -9.69 -25.96 -4.85
N GLY A 5 -10.83 -25.62 -5.43
CA GLY A 5 -11.39 -24.30 -5.43
C GLY A 5 -10.99 -23.48 -6.65
N PRO A 6 -11.51 -22.25 -6.76
CA PRO A 6 -11.26 -21.36 -7.91
C PRO A 6 -9.78 -20.99 -8.00
N ALA A 7 -9.29 -20.89 -9.22
CA ALA A 7 -7.93 -20.43 -9.47
C ALA A 7 -7.78 -18.92 -9.33
N TYR A 8 -8.87 -18.19 -9.12
CA TYR A 8 -8.83 -16.73 -8.94
C TYR A 8 -9.84 -16.29 -7.89
N ARG A 9 -9.61 -15.11 -7.35
CA ARG A 9 -10.57 -14.42 -6.49
C ARG A 9 -10.60 -12.96 -6.90
N ARG A 10 -11.71 -12.29 -6.64
CA ARG A 10 -11.87 -10.87 -6.99
C ARG A 10 -12.63 -10.14 -5.91
N ALA A 11 -12.28 -8.87 -5.76
CA ALA A 11 -12.99 -7.94 -4.89
C ALA A 11 -12.73 -6.52 -5.36
N HIS A 12 -13.72 -5.66 -5.22
CA HIS A 12 -13.46 -4.23 -5.36
C HIS A 12 -12.75 -3.78 -4.08
N VAL A 13 -11.85 -2.79 -4.19
CA VAL A 13 -11.07 -2.33 -3.04
C VAL A 13 -11.96 -1.90 -1.87
N THR A 14 -13.13 -1.34 -2.16
CA THR A 14 -14.09 -0.90 -1.13
C THR A 14 -14.72 -2.05 -0.36
N GLU A 15 -14.68 -3.28 -0.90
CA GLU A 15 -15.24 -4.46 -0.27
C GLU A 15 -14.26 -5.12 0.71
N LEU A 16 -12.98 -4.76 0.67
CA LEU A 16 -11.97 -5.35 1.54
C LEU A 16 -12.09 -4.80 2.95
N ASP A 17 -11.83 -5.65 3.94
CA ASP A 17 -11.84 -5.24 5.34
C ASP A 17 -10.70 -4.29 5.64
N SER A 18 -10.97 -3.31 6.51
CA SER A 18 -9.96 -2.41 7.03
C SER A 18 -9.51 -2.91 8.40
N LEU A 19 -8.21 -2.79 8.68
CA LEU A 19 -7.63 -3.12 9.98
C LEU A 19 -7.03 -1.87 10.61
N PRO A 20 -6.97 -1.81 11.95
CA PRO A 20 -6.33 -0.68 12.63
C PRO A 20 -4.87 -0.54 12.25
N ASN A 21 -4.46 0.68 11.95
CA ASN A 21 -3.06 0.99 11.61
C ASN A 21 -2.77 2.45 11.98
N GLU A 22 -2.14 2.65 13.13
CA GLU A 22 -1.82 3.98 13.66
C GLU A 22 -0.73 4.71 12.87
N LEU A 23 -0.08 4.02 11.94
CA LEU A 23 0.98 4.61 11.11
C LEU A 23 0.43 5.58 10.06
N VAL A 24 -0.86 5.47 9.74
CA VAL A 24 -1.54 6.36 8.79
C VAL A 24 -2.88 6.80 9.37
N GLU A 25 -3.42 7.90 8.84
CA GLU A 25 -4.75 8.38 9.21
C GLU A 25 -5.82 7.74 8.33
N ALA A 26 -5.47 7.36 7.11
CA ALA A 26 -6.37 6.69 6.17
C ALA A 26 -6.72 5.29 6.65
N GLU A 27 -7.82 4.74 6.13
CA GLU A 27 -8.14 3.32 6.36
C GLU A 27 -7.10 2.44 5.67
N TRP A 28 -6.58 1.46 6.39
CA TRP A 28 -5.66 0.48 5.85
C TRP A 28 -6.40 -0.79 5.47
N LYS A 29 -6.25 -1.20 4.22
CA LYS A 29 -6.80 -2.45 3.70
C LYS A 29 -5.65 -3.37 3.29
N PRO A 30 -5.35 -4.40 4.08
CA PRO A 30 -4.25 -5.33 3.79
C PRO A 30 -4.64 -6.28 2.65
N VAL A 31 -4.39 -5.84 1.42
CA VAL A 31 -4.76 -6.59 0.21
C VAL A 31 -4.07 -7.94 0.16
N ARG A 32 -2.77 -7.96 0.48
CA ARG A 32 -1.98 -9.19 0.49
C ARG A 32 -2.64 -10.26 1.36
N GLY A 33 -2.95 -9.89 2.60
CA GLY A 33 -3.57 -10.82 3.56
C GLY A 33 -4.96 -11.24 3.14
N ALA A 34 -5.75 -10.33 2.56
CA ALA A 34 -7.10 -10.63 2.11
C ALA A 34 -7.14 -11.72 1.02
N PHE A 35 -6.14 -11.71 0.13
CA PHE A 35 -6.07 -12.69 -0.95
C PHE A 35 -5.12 -13.86 -0.67
N GLY A 36 -4.34 -13.81 0.40
CA GLY A 36 -3.33 -14.83 0.69
C GLY A 36 -2.15 -14.81 -0.27
N ILE A 37 -1.72 -13.61 -0.67
CA ILE A 37 -0.58 -13.44 -1.58
C ILE A 37 0.72 -13.64 -0.82
N ASP A 38 1.58 -14.53 -1.31
CA ASP A 38 2.87 -14.81 -0.69
C ASP A 38 4.05 -14.19 -1.45
N ALA A 39 3.85 -13.78 -2.70
CA ALA A 39 4.95 -13.39 -3.58
C ALA A 39 5.33 -11.91 -3.47
N PHE A 40 4.44 -11.05 -2.97
CA PHE A 40 4.68 -9.62 -2.88
C PHE A 40 3.75 -8.97 -1.86
N GLY A 41 4.14 -7.79 -1.38
CA GLY A 41 3.31 -6.96 -0.52
C GLY A 41 2.28 -6.20 -1.34
N ALA A 42 1.07 -6.06 -0.80
CA ALA A 42 0.03 -5.27 -1.44
C ALA A 42 -0.88 -4.70 -0.35
N ASN A 43 -1.02 -3.38 -0.34
CA ASN A 43 -1.80 -2.66 0.64
C ASN A 43 -2.54 -1.52 -0.03
N ALA A 44 -3.77 -1.26 0.39
CA ALA A 44 -4.51 -0.10 -0.06
C ALA A 44 -4.82 0.81 1.13
N TYR A 45 -4.84 2.11 0.85
CA TYR A 45 -5.10 3.15 1.85
C TYR A 45 -6.19 4.06 1.30
N VAL A 46 -7.25 4.25 2.07
CA VAL A 46 -8.42 5.02 1.65
C VAL A 46 -8.62 6.20 2.60
N ALA A 47 -8.45 7.40 2.11
CA ALA A 47 -8.59 8.61 2.93
C ALA A 47 -10.05 8.96 3.16
N GLY A 48 -10.38 9.33 4.40
CA GLY A 48 -11.71 9.82 4.75
C GLY A 48 -11.83 11.33 4.59
N ALA A 49 -10.72 12.07 4.63
CA ALA A 49 -10.73 13.52 4.58
C ALA A 49 -9.49 14.06 3.88
N THR A 50 -9.62 15.28 3.37
CA THR A 50 -8.50 16.03 2.80
C THR A 50 -7.39 16.20 3.84
N GLY A 51 -6.15 15.98 3.40
CA GLY A 51 -4.97 16.13 4.25
C GLY A 51 -4.55 14.89 5.00
N GLU A 52 -5.37 13.85 5.00
CA GLU A 52 -5.02 12.62 5.72
C GLU A 52 -3.79 11.95 5.13
N LEU A 53 -2.95 11.43 6.03
CA LEU A 53 -1.76 10.68 5.66
C LEU A 53 -2.18 9.33 5.08
N VAL A 54 -1.83 9.07 3.84
CA VAL A 54 -2.13 7.80 3.16
C VAL A 54 -0.89 6.92 3.03
N ILE A 55 0.30 7.49 2.88
CA ILE A 55 1.56 6.75 2.89
C ILE A 55 2.44 7.34 3.97
N GLN A 56 2.74 6.55 4.98
CA GLN A 56 3.66 6.95 6.04
C GLN A 56 5.04 7.24 5.45
N ARG A 57 5.68 8.29 5.97
CA ARG A 57 7.05 8.62 5.53
C ARG A 57 8.01 7.49 5.89
N HIS A 58 8.71 6.96 4.89
CA HIS A 58 9.68 5.90 5.11
C HIS A 58 10.60 5.69 3.91
N VAL A 59 11.65 4.93 4.15
CA VAL A 59 12.52 4.35 3.12
C VAL A 59 12.45 2.83 3.25
N GLU A 60 12.79 2.12 2.20
CA GLU A 60 12.73 0.65 2.17
C GLU A 60 14.12 0.00 2.10
N ARG A 61 15.16 0.72 2.51
CA ARG A 61 16.55 0.24 2.41
C ARG A 61 16.77 -1.09 3.14
N LYS A 62 16.13 -1.24 4.30
CA LYS A 62 16.33 -2.39 5.16
C LYS A 62 15.81 -3.69 4.56
N VAL A 63 14.64 -3.62 3.94
CA VAL A 63 14.00 -4.78 3.29
C VAL A 63 14.23 -4.79 1.79
N ALA A 64 14.81 -3.74 1.24
CA ALA A 64 15.15 -3.59 -0.17
C ALA A 64 13.95 -3.74 -1.11
N HIS A 65 12.75 -3.34 -0.66
CA HIS A 65 11.55 -3.41 -1.48
C HIS A 65 11.53 -2.32 -2.53
N GLN A 66 11.31 -2.71 -3.78
CA GLN A 66 10.86 -1.80 -4.82
C GLN A 66 9.35 -1.66 -4.65
N GLU A 67 8.84 -0.43 -4.68
CA GLU A 67 7.41 -0.20 -4.51
C GLU A 67 6.82 0.57 -5.68
N LEU A 68 5.63 0.12 -6.10
CA LEU A 68 4.81 0.83 -7.06
C LEU A 68 3.54 1.28 -6.37
N TYR A 69 3.30 2.59 -6.39
CA TYR A 69 2.05 3.18 -5.91
C TYR A 69 1.15 3.47 -7.09
N VAL A 70 -0.12 3.16 -6.94
CA VAL A 70 -1.15 3.40 -7.97
C VAL A 70 -2.28 4.21 -7.34
N VAL A 71 -2.58 5.37 -7.87
CA VAL A 71 -3.71 6.18 -7.39
C VAL A 71 -4.97 5.65 -8.06
N LEU A 72 -5.82 4.97 -7.28
CA LEU A 72 -7.03 4.32 -7.77
C LEU A 72 -8.24 5.24 -7.76
N ALA A 73 -8.25 6.25 -6.90
CA ALA A 73 -9.34 7.20 -6.78
C ALA A 73 -8.81 8.51 -6.19
N GLY A 74 -9.47 9.62 -6.51
CA GLY A 74 -9.10 10.91 -5.96
C GLY A 74 -7.78 11.44 -6.47
N GLU A 75 -7.06 12.14 -5.61
CA GLU A 75 -5.76 12.73 -5.92
C GLU A 75 -4.91 12.72 -4.66
N ALA A 76 -3.66 12.27 -4.79
CA ALA A 76 -2.71 12.28 -3.69
C ALA A 76 -1.60 13.29 -3.95
N ARG A 77 -1.03 13.83 -2.88
CA ARG A 77 0.20 14.63 -2.97
C ARG A 77 1.33 13.81 -2.40
N PHE A 78 2.29 13.49 -3.26
CA PHE A 78 3.50 12.78 -2.85
C PHE A 78 4.62 13.76 -2.54
N THR A 79 5.43 13.41 -1.55
CA THR A 79 6.71 14.05 -1.30
C THR A 79 7.77 12.97 -1.33
N ILE A 80 8.65 13.04 -2.33
CA ILE A 80 9.69 12.03 -2.53
C ILE A 80 11.04 12.73 -2.62
N ASP A 81 11.93 12.40 -1.68
CA ASP A 81 13.24 13.03 -1.58
C ASP A 81 13.15 14.57 -1.60
N GLY A 82 12.10 15.12 -0.95
CA GLY A 82 11.87 16.54 -0.86
C GLY A 82 11.11 17.16 -2.03
N GLU A 83 10.88 16.43 -3.10
CA GLU A 83 10.09 16.92 -4.24
C GLU A 83 8.62 16.62 -4.03
N GLN A 84 7.76 17.63 -4.17
CA GLN A 84 6.31 17.47 -4.05
C GLN A 84 5.66 17.53 -5.42
N PHE A 85 4.66 16.66 -5.61
CA PHE A 85 3.84 16.68 -6.83
C PHE A 85 2.46 16.11 -6.53
N ASP A 86 1.48 16.55 -7.29
CA ASP A 86 0.12 16.04 -7.21
C ASP A 86 -0.03 14.85 -8.17
N ALA A 87 -0.70 13.81 -7.70
CA ALA A 87 -0.89 12.57 -8.44
C ALA A 87 -2.39 12.27 -8.54
N PRO A 88 -3.03 12.66 -9.65
CA PRO A 88 -4.44 12.33 -9.86
C PRO A 88 -4.65 10.85 -10.13
N VAL A 89 -5.91 10.42 -10.14
CA VAL A 89 -6.27 9.03 -10.42
C VAL A 89 -5.59 8.53 -11.70
N GLY A 90 -5.04 7.31 -11.62
CA GLY A 90 -4.31 6.71 -12.73
C GLY A 90 -2.80 6.97 -12.72
N THR A 91 -2.32 7.82 -11.82
CA THR A 91 -0.87 8.07 -11.70
C THR A 91 -0.19 6.86 -11.08
N LEU A 92 0.95 6.48 -11.68
CA LEU A 92 1.82 5.44 -11.18
C LEU A 92 3.09 6.09 -10.64
N VAL A 93 3.48 5.74 -9.41
CA VAL A 93 4.69 6.29 -8.78
C VAL A 93 5.57 5.12 -8.37
N PHE A 94 6.73 5.01 -8.96
CA PHE A 94 7.70 3.98 -8.61
C PHE A 94 8.76 4.54 -7.69
N CYS A 95 9.02 3.83 -6.59
CA CYS A 95 10.07 4.19 -5.64
C CYS A 95 11.08 3.06 -5.50
N GLU A 96 12.35 3.38 -5.73
CA GLU A 96 13.45 2.49 -5.35
C GLU A 96 13.54 2.44 -3.82
N PRO A 97 14.17 1.38 -3.25
CA PRO A 97 14.25 1.25 -1.79
C PRO A 97 14.83 2.46 -1.06
N ARG A 98 15.74 3.20 -1.70
CA ARG A 98 16.41 4.35 -1.08
C ARG A 98 15.58 5.63 -1.05
N ALA A 99 14.48 5.69 -1.79
CA ALA A 99 13.67 6.91 -1.86
C ALA A 99 12.93 7.14 -0.55
N ASP A 100 13.05 8.35 0.01
CA ASP A 100 12.28 8.79 1.16
C ASP A 100 10.93 9.27 0.63
N ARG A 101 9.83 8.59 0.97
CA ARG A 101 8.52 8.85 0.40
C ARG A 101 7.46 9.02 1.46
N THR A 102 6.49 9.88 1.17
CA THR A 102 5.26 10.02 1.93
C THR A 102 4.17 10.55 1.00
N ALA A 103 2.90 10.37 1.37
CA ALA A 103 1.80 10.92 0.60
C ALA A 103 0.62 11.28 1.49
N HIS A 104 -0.07 12.35 1.12
CA HIS A 104 -1.28 12.83 1.77
C HIS A 104 -2.39 12.91 0.73
N ALA A 105 -3.64 12.83 1.19
CA ALA A 105 -4.80 12.95 0.31
C ALA A 105 -5.10 14.41 0.03
N ASN A 106 -5.34 14.76 -1.24
CA ASN A 106 -5.81 16.10 -1.61
C ASN A 106 -7.33 16.20 -1.51
N GLU A 107 -8.04 15.08 -1.44
CA GLU A 107 -9.50 15.08 -1.33
C GLU A 107 -9.99 13.82 -0.62
N PRO A 108 -11.23 13.83 -0.08
CA PRO A 108 -11.80 12.63 0.54
C PRO A 108 -11.94 11.51 -0.49
N GLY A 109 -11.79 10.26 -0.04
CA GLY A 109 -11.91 9.10 -0.91
C GLY A 109 -10.66 8.78 -1.71
N THR A 110 -9.61 9.58 -1.60
CA THR A 110 -8.33 9.28 -2.25
C THR A 110 -7.86 7.90 -1.85
N THR A 111 -7.59 7.06 -2.84
CA THR A 111 -7.21 5.66 -2.62
C THR A 111 -5.89 5.39 -3.33
N VAL A 112 -4.92 4.88 -2.59
CA VAL A 112 -3.60 4.54 -3.11
C VAL A 112 -3.34 3.07 -2.84
N LEU A 113 -3.00 2.33 -3.89
CA LEU A 113 -2.56 0.93 -3.79
C LEU A 113 -1.02 0.91 -3.82
N ALA A 114 -0.42 0.22 -2.87
CA ALA A 114 1.03 0.03 -2.80
C ALA A 114 1.35 -1.44 -3.05
N ILE A 115 2.23 -1.71 -4.00
CA ILE A 115 2.68 -3.06 -4.34
C ILE A 115 4.19 -3.07 -4.26
N GLY A 116 4.77 -4.08 -3.58
CA GLY A 116 6.21 -4.12 -3.44
C GLY A 116 6.78 -5.48 -3.12
N ALA A 117 8.03 -5.66 -3.52
CA ALA A 117 8.83 -6.85 -3.21
C ALA A 117 10.31 -6.53 -3.47
N ALA A 118 11.19 -7.35 -2.94
CA ALA A 118 12.63 -7.22 -3.16
C ALA A 118 13.04 -8.00 -4.41
N ALA A 119 13.87 -7.38 -5.24
CA ALA A 119 14.38 -8.03 -6.44
C ALA A 119 15.27 -9.22 -6.05
N GLY A 120 15.04 -10.36 -6.72
CA GLY A 120 15.89 -11.54 -6.58
C GLY A 120 15.82 -12.25 -5.24
N LYS A 121 14.85 -11.92 -4.39
CA LYS A 121 14.68 -12.55 -3.08
C LYS A 121 13.27 -13.04 -2.91
N GLN A 122 13.11 -14.07 -2.09
CA GLN A 122 11.79 -14.50 -1.65
C GLN A 122 11.17 -13.36 -0.81
N PHE A 123 9.90 -13.07 -1.07
CA PHE A 123 9.20 -12.03 -0.32
C PHE A 123 9.02 -12.44 1.14
N GLU A 124 9.27 -11.49 2.03
CA GLU A 124 8.98 -11.62 3.46
C GLU A 124 8.08 -10.48 3.88
N VAL A 125 7.03 -10.80 4.62
CA VAL A 125 6.09 -9.79 5.12
C VAL A 125 6.82 -8.87 6.08
N SER A 126 6.66 -7.56 5.90
CA SER A 126 7.30 -6.57 6.76
C SER A 126 6.78 -6.63 8.19
N PRO A 127 7.64 -6.39 9.20
CA PRO A 127 7.22 -6.44 10.61
C PRO A 127 6.05 -5.52 10.93
N TRP A 128 5.96 -4.34 10.30
CA TRP A 128 4.86 -3.41 10.59
C TRP A 128 3.50 -4.03 10.22
N GLU A 129 3.47 -4.88 9.19
CA GLU A 129 2.24 -5.56 8.78
C GLU A 129 1.92 -6.73 9.71
N THR A 130 2.91 -7.57 10.02
CA THR A 130 2.68 -8.73 10.90
C THR A 130 2.27 -8.31 12.31
N GLN A 131 2.77 -7.19 12.80
CA GLN A 131 2.40 -6.65 14.11
C GLN A 131 0.96 -6.15 14.16
N ARG A 132 0.35 -5.87 13.01
CA ARG A 132 -1.00 -5.29 12.90
C ARG A 132 -2.02 -6.22 12.28
N THR A 133 -1.62 -7.44 11.91
CA THR A 133 -2.54 -8.46 11.40
C THR A 133 -2.82 -9.49 12.50
N PRO A 134 -4.11 -9.90 12.67
CA PRO A 134 -4.44 -10.93 13.64
C PRO A 134 -3.75 -12.24 13.28
N ALA A 135 -3.36 -13.01 14.30
CA ALA A 135 -2.86 -14.37 14.10
C ALA A 135 -3.96 -15.23 13.49
N ALA A 136 -3.57 -16.08 12.53
CA ALA A 136 -4.52 -16.98 11.88
C ALA A 136 -4.91 -18.11 12.83
#